data_4a4259279da110167a3d32ae2a6e85b4
#
_entry.id   4a4259279da110167a3d32ae2a6e85b4
#
_cell.length_a   1.000
_cell.length_b   1.000
_cell.length_c   1.000
_cell.angle_alpha   90.00
_cell.angle_beta   90.00
_cell.angle_gamma   90.00
#
_symmetry.space_group_name_H-M   'P 1'
#
loop_
_entity.id
_entity.type
_entity.pdbx_description
1 polymer ?
#
loop_
_entity_poly.entity_id
_entity_poly.type
_entity_poly.pdbx_seq_one_letter_code
_entity_poly.pdbx_strand_id
1 'polypeptide(L)'
;PRSSSAASDVYKRQVLDALIKIKNEMDSSLTFRRSCREGICGSCSMNIDGSNTLACLKSIDEVKGDVNIYPLPHMPVVKDLVPDLTHAYAQLTSVEPWLKTETPAPEGRERKQSPEEREKIDGLWECVLCFSCTTSCPSYWWNGDRYLGPAVLLQAYRWIADSRDEYKGERLDALEDPFRLYRCHTIMNCAKTCPKGLNPGKAIGKIKKLMVQRLSLIHI
;
A
#
# COMPACT_ATOMS: atom_id res chain seq x y z
N PRO A 1 17.10 -36.71 -4.95
CA PRO A 1 16.52 -35.36 -5.08
C PRO A 1 17.64 -34.34 -4.90
N ARG A 2 18.00 -33.67 -5.98
CA ARG A 2 18.92 -32.53 -5.88
C ARG A 2 18.18 -31.44 -5.11
N SER A 3 18.59 -31.22 -3.88
CA SER A 3 18.15 -30.11 -3.08
C SER A 3 18.40 -28.83 -3.86
N SER A 4 17.42 -27.93 -3.93
CA SER A 4 17.47 -26.67 -4.66
C SER A 4 18.41 -25.66 -3.96
N SER A 5 19.71 -25.95 -3.92
CA SER A 5 20.72 -25.02 -3.39
C SER A 5 20.73 -23.69 -4.16
N ALA A 6 20.47 -23.74 -5.47
CA ALA A 6 20.37 -22.54 -6.30
C ALA A 6 19.22 -21.61 -5.87
N ALA A 7 18.05 -22.16 -5.50
CA ALA A 7 16.94 -21.35 -5.00
C ALA A 7 17.27 -20.73 -3.63
N SER A 8 17.96 -21.47 -2.73
CA SER A 8 18.39 -20.94 -1.43
C SER A 8 19.43 -19.83 -1.56
N ASP A 9 20.31 -19.87 -2.57
CA ASP A 9 21.34 -18.86 -2.79
C ASP A 9 20.79 -17.58 -3.42
N VAL A 10 19.76 -17.68 -4.26
CA VAL A 10 19.02 -16.51 -4.78
C VAL A 10 18.30 -15.77 -3.64
N TYR A 11 17.71 -16.48 -2.68
CA TYR A 11 17.04 -15.87 -1.51
C TYR A 11 18.01 -15.25 -0.49
N LYS A 12 19.29 -15.64 -0.48
CA LYS A 12 20.30 -15.14 0.47
C LYS A 12 20.96 -13.83 0.08
N ARG A 13 20.50 -13.16 -0.98
CA ARG A 13 21.09 -11.90 -1.48
C ARG A 13 20.18 -10.68 -1.35
N GLN A 14 19.23 -10.72 -0.43
CA GLN A 14 18.35 -9.58 -0.18
C GLN A 14 18.87 -8.72 0.96
N VAL A 15 18.54 -7.42 0.94
CA VAL A 15 18.86 -6.50 2.04
C VAL A 15 18.30 -7.00 3.38
N LEU A 16 17.14 -7.64 3.36
CA LEU A 16 16.56 -8.26 4.56
C LEU A 16 17.47 -9.35 5.16
N ASP A 17 18.15 -10.14 4.34
CA ASP A 17 19.06 -11.20 4.84
C ASP A 17 20.28 -10.59 5.54
N ALA A 18 20.80 -9.48 5.03
CA ALA A 18 21.86 -8.73 5.71
C ALA A 18 21.40 -8.19 7.08
N LEU A 19 20.20 -7.61 7.15
CA LEU A 19 19.64 -7.14 8.43
C LEU A 19 19.44 -8.28 9.42
N ILE A 20 18.98 -9.45 8.97
CA ILE A 20 18.83 -10.63 9.81
C ILE A 20 20.20 -11.10 10.32
N LYS A 21 21.21 -11.12 9.46
CA LYS A 21 22.58 -11.48 9.84
C LYS A 21 23.15 -10.52 10.88
N ILE A 22 23.02 -9.21 10.67
CA ILE A 22 23.47 -8.19 11.63
C ILE A 22 22.79 -8.43 12.98
N LYS A 23 21.47 -8.62 13.00
CA LYS A 23 20.73 -8.85 14.25
C LYS A 23 21.16 -10.13 14.97
N ASN A 24 21.45 -11.18 14.26
CA ASN A 24 21.77 -12.47 14.86
C ASN A 24 23.25 -12.59 15.30
N GLU A 25 24.18 -11.95 14.58
CA GLU A 25 25.60 -12.19 14.74
C GLU A 25 26.36 -10.96 15.30
N MET A 26 25.85 -9.75 15.14
CA MET A 26 26.56 -8.50 15.45
C MET A 26 25.86 -7.64 16.50
N ASP A 27 24.58 -7.34 16.31
CA ASP A 27 23.78 -6.46 17.19
C ASP A 27 22.36 -6.98 17.34
N SER A 28 22.10 -7.72 18.40
CA SER A 28 20.78 -8.28 18.71
C SER A 28 19.74 -7.21 19.04
N SER A 29 20.13 -5.97 19.34
CA SER A 29 19.24 -4.86 19.67
C SER A 29 18.57 -4.27 18.43
N LEU A 30 19.14 -4.45 17.22
CA LEU A 30 18.59 -3.95 15.96
C LEU A 30 17.14 -4.41 15.76
N THR A 31 16.24 -3.45 15.55
CA THR A 31 14.80 -3.72 15.49
C THR A 31 14.23 -3.37 14.12
N PHE A 32 13.57 -4.33 13.48
CA PHE A 32 12.84 -4.19 12.22
C PHE A 32 11.70 -5.20 12.13
N ARG A 33 10.69 -4.87 11.29
CA ARG A 33 9.59 -5.80 11.02
C ARG A 33 9.92 -6.70 9.84
N ARG A 34 9.55 -7.96 9.93
CA ARG A 34 9.63 -8.92 8.82
C ARG A 34 8.63 -10.07 9.03
N SER A 35 8.26 -10.75 7.94
CA SER A 35 7.46 -11.98 8.01
C SER A 35 7.69 -12.85 6.77
N CYS A 36 6.96 -12.64 5.65
CA CYS A 36 6.86 -13.55 4.51
C CYS A 36 8.18 -13.77 3.73
N ARG A 37 9.05 -12.77 3.64
CA ARG A 37 10.31 -12.77 2.86
C ARG A 37 10.14 -12.83 1.33
N GLU A 38 8.93 -12.66 0.83
CA GLU A 38 8.56 -12.83 -0.60
C GLU A 38 7.67 -11.68 -1.13
N GLY A 39 7.67 -10.54 -0.43
CA GLY A 39 6.94 -9.34 -0.90
C GLY A 39 5.42 -9.40 -0.77
N ILE A 40 4.86 -10.25 0.11
CA ILE A 40 3.41 -10.42 0.29
C ILE A 40 2.87 -9.71 1.53
N CYS A 41 3.60 -9.71 2.65
CA CYS A 41 3.08 -9.15 3.91
C CYS A 41 3.28 -7.64 4.07
N GLY A 42 4.15 -7.00 3.30
CA GLY A 42 4.44 -5.57 3.39
C GLY A 42 5.23 -5.12 4.63
N SER A 43 5.48 -6.00 5.60
CA SER A 43 6.00 -5.61 6.92
C SER A 43 7.44 -5.10 6.91
N CYS A 44 8.28 -5.51 5.99
CA CYS A 44 9.69 -5.11 5.89
C CYS A 44 9.90 -3.86 5.02
N SER A 45 8.90 -3.00 4.91
CA SER A 45 9.02 -1.76 4.17
C SER A 45 9.90 -0.76 4.93
N MET A 46 10.86 -0.17 4.21
CA MET A 46 11.81 0.79 4.73
C MET A 46 12.39 1.63 3.59
N ASN A 47 13.14 2.67 3.91
CA ASN A 47 13.87 3.44 2.92
C ASN A 47 15.27 2.83 2.75
N ILE A 48 15.61 2.42 1.53
CA ILE A 48 16.90 1.84 1.16
C ILE A 48 17.50 2.73 0.06
N ASP A 49 18.62 3.37 0.34
CA ASP A 49 19.30 4.30 -0.57
C ASP A 49 18.36 5.37 -1.17
N GLY A 50 17.54 5.98 -0.31
CA GLY A 50 16.60 7.03 -0.71
C GLY A 50 15.31 6.52 -1.38
N SER A 51 15.15 5.19 -1.57
CA SER A 51 13.97 4.60 -2.18
C SER A 51 13.17 3.79 -1.16
N ASN A 52 11.85 4.07 -1.04
CA ASN A 52 10.97 3.28 -0.18
C ASN A 52 10.61 1.98 -0.87
N THR A 53 10.96 0.85 -0.28
CA THR A 53 10.73 -0.48 -0.85
C THR A 53 10.64 -1.55 0.23
N LEU A 54 10.45 -2.80 -0.17
CA LEU A 54 10.48 -3.97 0.73
C LEU A 54 11.90 -4.54 0.79
N ALA A 55 12.47 -4.65 1.98
CA ALA A 55 13.82 -5.18 2.17
C ALA A 55 13.96 -6.62 1.66
N CYS A 56 12.87 -7.40 1.65
CA CYS A 56 12.86 -8.77 1.12
C CYS A 56 12.82 -8.86 -0.42
N LEU A 57 12.63 -7.74 -1.12
CA LEU A 57 12.65 -7.69 -2.59
C LEU A 57 13.87 -6.94 -3.14
N LYS A 58 14.52 -6.11 -2.31
CA LYS A 58 15.70 -5.35 -2.72
C LYS A 58 16.93 -6.24 -2.70
N SER A 59 17.50 -6.50 -3.88
CA SER A 59 18.75 -7.27 -4.00
C SER A 59 19.95 -6.47 -3.48
N ILE A 60 20.87 -7.12 -2.78
CA ILE A 60 22.14 -6.54 -2.39
C ILE A 60 23.01 -6.24 -3.62
N ASP A 61 22.89 -7.03 -4.68
CA ASP A 61 23.67 -6.82 -5.92
C ASP A 61 23.27 -5.54 -6.68
N GLU A 62 22.11 -4.96 -6.36
CA GLU A 62 21.68 -3.67 -6.91
C GLU A 62 22.24 -2.47 -6.16
N VAL A 63 22.89 -2.71 -5.04
CA VAL A 63 23.47 -1.66 -4.19
C VAL A 63 24.92 -1.44 -4.58
N LYS A 64 25.29 -0.16 -4.74
CA LYS A 64 26.67 0.24 -5.06
C LYS A 64 27.33 0.87 -3.83
N GLY A 65 28.33 0.19 -3.25
CA GLY A 65 29.02 0.66 -2.06
C GLY A 65 28.23 0.43 -0.77
N ASP A 66 28.34 1.37 0.17
CA ASP A 66 27.64 1.28 1.46
C ASP A 66 26.13 1.49 1.30
N VAL A 67 25.34 0.64 1.94
CA VAL A 67 23.86 0.73 1.93
C VAL A 67 23.38 1.62 3.05
N ASN A 68 22.63 2.66 2.72
CA ASN A 68 21.95 3.51 3.71
C ASN A 68 20.52 3.03 3.91
N ILE A 69 20.19 2.59 5.13
CA ILE A 69 18.86 2.08 5.46
C ILE A 69 18.24 2.95 6.56
N TYR A 70 17.03 3.44 6.29
CA TYR A 70 16.25 4.26 7.21
C TYR A 70 14.83 3.67 7.39
N PRO A 71 14.14 3.99 8.48
CA PRO A 71 12.71 3.70 8.57
C PRO A 71 11.94 4.44 7.46
N LEU A 72 10.69 4.05 7.21
CA LEU A 72 9.82 4.80 6.29
C LEU A 72 9.76 6.27 6.71
N PRO A 73 10.04 7.22 5.80
CA PRO A 73 10.09 8.65 6.13
C PRO A 73 8.71 9.21 6.48
N HIS A 74 8.69 10.33 7.21
CA HIS A 74 7.47 11.07 7.58
C HIS A 74 6.45 10.25 8.39
N MET A 75 6.92 9.24 9.13
CA MET A 75 6.17 8.54 10.17
C MET A 75 6.99 8.61 11.47
N PRO A 76 6.35 8.71 12.65
CA PRO A 76 7.06 8.61 13.93
C PRO A 76 7.83 7.28 14.00
N VAL A 77 9.00 7.30 14.62
CA VAL A 77 9.82 6.10 14.78
C VAL A 77 9.64 5.55 16.19
N VAL A 78 9.27 4.29 16.29
CA VAL A 78 9.18 3.59 17.58
C VAL A 78 10.56 3.18 18.04
N LYS A 79 11.32 2.51 17.15
CA LYS A 79 12.71 2.11 17.40
C LYS A 79 13.37 1.70 16.07
N ASP A 80 14.59 2.12 15.84
CA ASP A 80 15.44 1.80 14.70
C ASP A 80 14.68 1.90 13.35
N LEU A 81 14.39 0.78 12.70
CA LEU A 81 13.69 0.70 11.41
C LEU A 81 12.18 0.48 11.55
N VAL A 82 11.63 0.64 12.74
CA VAL A 82 10.20 0.41 13.04
C VAL A 82 9.45 1.73 13.14
N PRO A 83 8.69 2.15 12.10
CA PRO A 83 7.80 3.30 12.18
C PRO A 83 6.52 2.97 12.96
N ASP A 84 5.90 4.00 13.55
CA ASP A 84 4.55 3.91 14.08
C ASP A 84 3.53 4.00 12.94
N LEU A 85 2.72 2.98 12.79
CA LEU A 85 1.69 2.87 11.76
C LEU A 85 0.28 3.17 12.27
N THR A 86 0.14 3.54 13.54
CA THR A 86 -1.18 3.74 14.19
C THR A 86 -2.05 4.71 13.41
N HIS A 87 -1.50 5.88 13.07
CA HIS A 87 -2.25 6.89 12.29
C HIS A 87 -2.63 6.39 10.89
N ALA A 88 -1.71 5.72 10.19
CA ALA A 88 -1.96 5.19 8.85
C ALA A 88 -3.09 4.13 8.86
N TYR A 89 -3.13 3.27 9.88
CA TYR A 89 -4.21 2.31 10.04
C TYR A 89 -5.53 2.95 10.47
N ALA A 90 -5.50 4.01 11.28
CA ALA A 90 -6.71 4.79 11.60
C ALA A 90 -7.30 5.42 10.33
N GLN A 91 -6.47 6.00 9.47
CA GLN A 91 -6.88 6.50 8.16
C GLN A 91 -7.45 5.38 7.27
N LEU A 92 -6.82 4.20 7.25
CA LEU A 92 -7.32 3.04 6.52
C LEU A 92 -8.69 2.60 7.01
N THR A 93 -8.87 2.48 8.32
CA THR A 93 -10.17 2.09 8.92
C THR A 93 -11.26 3.11 8.59
N SER A 94 -10.91 4.40 8.48
CA SER A 94 -11.88 5.46 8.16
C SER A 94 -12.49 5.39 6.76
N VAL A 95 -11.95 4.58 5.85
CA VAL A 95 -12.53 4.32 4.53
C VAL A 95 -13.23 2.97 4.43
N GLU A 96 -13.39 2.29 5.57
CA GLU A 96 -14.11 1.02 5.70
C GLU A 96 -13.70 0.00 4.62
N PRO A 97 -12.44 -0.50 4.65
CA PRO A 97 -11.88 -1.33 3.58
C PRO A 97 -12.37 -2.78 3.64
N TRP A 98 -13.67 -2.97 3.66
CA TRP A 98 -14.37 -4.26 3.62
C TRP A 98 -15.65 -4.16 2.80
N LEU A 99 -16.19 -5.30 2.37
CA LEU A 99 -17.41 -5.36 1.59
C LEU A 99 -18.62 -4.90 2.42
N LYS A 100 -19.38 -3.95 1.88
CA LYS A 100 -20.63 -3.45 2.48
C LYS A 100 -21.81 -3.82 1.59
N THR A 101 -22.78 -4.54 2.16
CA THR A 101 -23.98 -4.98 1.44
C THR A 101 -25.18 -5.01 2.38
N GLU A 102 -26.36 -4.62 1.91
CA GLU A 102 -27.66 -4.79 2.57
C GLU A 102 -28.36 -6.05 2.08
N THR A 103 -28.21 -6.35 0.79
CA THR A 103 -28.79 -7.54 0.18
C THR A 103 -28.14 -8.79 0.79
N PRO A 104 -28.92 -9.74 1.34
CA PRO A 104 -28.36 -10.99 1.87
C PRO A 104 -27.68 -11.80 0.76
N ALA A 105 -26.64 -12.56 1.12
CA ALA A 105 -26.04 -13.49 0.18
C ALA A 105 -27.07 -14.54 -0.25
N PRO A 106 -27.02 -15.04 -1.50
CA PRO A 106 -27.89 -16.14 -1.93
C PRO A 106 -27.75 -17.34 -1.00
N GLU A 107 -28.85 -17.98 -0.64
CA GLU A 107 -28.83 -19.12 0.29
C GLU A 107 -27.90 -20.23 -0.21
N GLY A 108 -26.98 -20.67 0.65
CA GLY A 108 -25.99 -21.70 0.35
C GLY A 108 -24.98 -21.36 -0.76
N ARG A 109 -24.86 -20.09 -1.15
CA ARG A 109 -23.96 -19.65 -2.23
C ARG A 109 -23.23 -18.35 -1.87
N GLU A 110 -22.07 -18.15 -2.49
CA GLU A 110 -21.34 -16.90 -2.44
C GLU A 110 -21.91 -15.85 -3.40
N ARG A 111 -21.55 -14.58 -3.18
CA ARG A 111 -21.85 -13.49 -4.13
C ARG A 111 -21.00 -13.67 -5.37
N LYS A 112 -21.63 -13.92 -6.50
CA LYS A 112 -20.93 -14.08 -7.78
C LYS A 112 -20.44 -12.75 -8.32
N GLN A 113 -19.36 -12.81 -9.07
CA GLN A 113 -18.78 -11.70 -9.83
C GLN A 113 -18.35 -12.24 -11.20
N SER A 114 -18.64 -11.52 -12.28
CA SER A 114 -18.18 -11.92 -13.60
C SER A 114 -16.68 -11.70 -13.78
N PRO A 115 -16.02 -12.38 -14.72
CA PRO A 115 -14.61 -12.12 -15.03
C PRO A 115 -14.33 -10.65 -15.34
N GLU A 116 -15.22 -10.00 -16.10
CA GLU A 116 -15.09 -8.59 -16.51
C GLU A 116 -15.27 -7.63 -15.31
N GLU A 117 -16.10 -7.97 -14.33
CA GLU A 117 -16.24 -7.23 -13.09
C GLU A 117 -15.01 -7.42 -12.20
N ARG A 118 -14.52 -8.67 -12.14
CA ARG A 118 -13.31 -8.99 -11.37
C ARG A 118 -12.08 -8.25 -11.92
N GLU A 119 -11.94 -8.13 -13.24
CA GLU A 119 -10.85 -7.41 -13.89
C GLU A 119 -10.81 -5.92 -13.48
N LYS A 120 -11.94 -5.30 -13.15
CA LYS A 120 -11.99 -3.89 -12.71
C LYS A 120 -11.22 -3.62 -11.43
N ILE A 121 -11.01 -4.62 -10.60
CA ILE A 121 -10.28 -4.52 -9.33
C ILE A 121 -8.83 -5.02 -9.41
N ASP A 122 -8.37 -5.49 -10.58
CA ASP A 122 -6.97 -5.83 -10.80
C ASP A 122 -6.08 -4.57 -10.70
N GLY A 123 -4.91 -4.75 -10.09
CA GLY A 123 -4.03 -3.65 -9.72
C GLY A 123 -4.52 -2.84 -8.49
N LEU A 124 -5.54 -3.31 -7.77
CA LEU A 124 -6.07 -2.70 -6.55
C LEU A 124 -6.00 -3.66 -5.36
N TRP A 125 -6.49 -4.88 -5.52
CA TRP A 125 -6.56 -5.87 -4.43
C TRP A 125 -5.19 -6.45 -4.05
N GLU A 126 -4.19 -6.37 -4.93
CA GLU A 126 -2.83 -6.85 -4.68
C GLU A 126 -2.04 -5.94 -3.73
N CYS A 127 -2.61 -4.84 -3.29
CA CYS A 127 -1.97 -3.94 -2.35
C CYS A 127 -1.75 -4.61 -0.99
N VAL A 128 -0.49 -4.68 -0.57
CA VAL A 128 -0.05 -5.32 0.69
C VAL A 128 0.07 -4.34 1.86
N LEU A 129 -0.45 -3.12 1.72
CA LEU A 129 -0.45 -2.08 2.77
C LEU A 129 0.94 -1.80 3.37
N CYS A 130 1.98 -1.82 2.54
CA CYS A 130 3.34 -1.53 2.99
C CYS A 130 3.62 -0.04 3.23
N PHE A 131 2.72 0.85 2.81
CA PHE A 131 2.80 2.32 2.93
C PHE A 131 4.02 2.98 2.25
N SER A 132 4.83 2.27 1.46
CA SER A 132 5.94 2.86 0.70
C SER A 132 5.47 4.02 -0.19
N CYS A 133 4.31 3.88 -0.84
CA CYS A 133 3.72 4.91 -1.70
C CYS A 133 3.23 6.14 -0.90
N THR A 134 2.66 5.94 0.29
CA THR A 134 2.17 7.00 1.17
C THR A 134 3.33 7.85 1.69
N THR A 135 4.38 7.20 2.16
CA THR A 135 5.57 7.87 2.70
C THR A 135 6.48 8.49 1.63
N SER A 136 6.27 8.16 0.35
CA SER A 136 6.93 8.82 -0.79
C SER A 136 6.14 9.99 -1.37
N CYS A 137 4.97 10.31 -0.82
CA CYS A 137 4.08 11.33 -1.35
C CYS A 137 4.32 12.69 -0.68
N PRO A 138 4.82 13.73 -1.40
CA PRO A 138 5.03 15.06 -0.82
C PRO A 138 3.75 15.66 -0.22
N SER A 139 2.59 15.41 -0.84
CA SER A 139 1.31 15.87 -0.27
C SER A 139 1.00 15.24 1.09
N TYR A 140 1.42 14.01 1.32
CA TYR A 140 1.27 13.34 2.63
C TYR A 140 2.27 13.88 3.66
N TRP A 141 3.47 14.24 3.25
CA TRP A 141 4.46 14.81 4.16
C TRP A 141 3.96 16.08 4.85
N TRP A 142 3.25 16.93 4.10
CA TRP A 142 2.76 18.23 4.58
C TRP A 142 1.35 18.20 5.17
N ASN A 143 0.53 17.22 4.81
CA ASN A 143 -0.88 17.13 5.21
C ASN A 143 -1.25 15.71 5.72
N GLY A 144 -0.31 14.98 6.28
CA GLY A 144 -0.51 13.59 6.72
C GLY A 144 -1.57 13.43 7.81
N ASP A 145 -1.88 14.51 8.52
CA ASP A 145 -2.97 14.58 9.51
C ASP A 145 -4.36 14.43 8.89
N ARG A 146 -4.58 14.93 7.68
CA ARG A 146 -5.90 14.98 7.02
C ARG A 146 -5.94 14.28 5.66
N TYR A 147 -4.86 14.33 4.89
CA TYR A 147 -4.77 13.65 3.59
C TYR A 147 -4.62 12.15 3.78
N LEU A 148 -5.52 11.37 3.20
CA LEU A 148 -5.54 9.91 3.37
C LEU A 148 -4.32 9.20 2.76
N GLY A 149 -3.66 9.83 1.82
CA GLY A 149 -2.50 9.25 1.15
C GLY A 149 -2.83 8.19 0.10
N PRO A 150 -1.83 7.85 -0.74
CA PRO A 150 -2.04 6.96 -1.88
C PRO A 150 -2.48 5.55 -1.53
N ALA A 151 -1.96 4.93 -0.46
CA ALA A 151 -2.30 3.56 -0.09
C ALA A 151 -3.78 3.45 0.33
N VAL A 152 -4.24 4.36 1.19
CA VAL A 152 -5.63 4.39 1.68
C VAL A 152 -6.60 4.71 0.55
N LEU A 153 -6.28 5.68 -0.31
CA LEU A 153 -7.14 6.03 -1.45
C LEU A 153 -7.19 4.92 -2.50
N LEU A 154 -6.13 4.14 -2.68
CA LEU A 154 -6.18 2.95 -3.52
C LEU A 154 -7.14 1.90 -2.93
N GLN A 155 -7.09 1.67 -1.63
CA GLN A 155 -8.01 0.76 -0.95
C GLN A 155 -9.47 1.27 -0.99
N ALA A 156 -9.69 2.58 -0.82
CA ALA A 156 -11.02 3.16 -1.01
C ALA A 156 -11.56 2.89 -2.43
N TYR A 157 -10.74 3.12 -3.46
CA TYR A 157 -11.15 2.85 -4.84
C TYR A 157 -11.41 1.37 -5.11
N ARG A 158 -10.65 0.47 -4.50
CA ARG A 158 -10.88 -0.98 -4.62
C ARG A 158 -12.32 -1.35 -4.28
N TRP A 159 -12.86 -0.81 -3.19
CA TRP A 159 -14.24 -1.09 -2.77
C TRP A 159 -15.29 -0.32 -3.57
N ILE A 160 -14.98 0.91 -4.01
CA ILE A 160 -15.83 1.66 -4.93
C ILE A 160 -15.96 0.95 -6.29
N ALA A 161 -14.92 0.24 -6.73
CA ALA A 161 -14.90 -0.47 -8.01
C ALA A 161 -15.45 -1.90 -7.92
N ASP A 162 -15.61 -2.47 -6.72
CA ASP A 162 -16.14 -3.82 -6.54
C ASP A 162 -17.65 -3.85 -6.84
N SER A 163 -18.06 -4.68 -7.80
CA SER A 163 -19.47 -4.77 -8.23
C SER A 163 -20.39 -5.33 -7.14
N ARG A 164 -19.85 -5.98 -6.14
CA ARG A 164 -20.59 -6.57 -5.02
C ARG A 164 -20.85 -5.57 -3.89
N ASP A 165 -20.17 -4.43 -3.89
CA ASP A 165 -20.33 -3.38 -2.87
C ASP A 165 -21.51 -2.48 -3.23
N GLU A 166 -22.46 -2.33 -2.32
CA GLU A 166 -23.70 -1.57 -2.52
C GLU A 166 -23.58 -0.11 -2.01
N TYR A 167 -22.49 0.25 -1.32
CA TYR A 167 -22.30 1.55 -0.64
C TYR A 167 -21.41 2.54 -1.38
N LYS A 168 -21.34 2.43 -2.70
CA LYS A 168 -20.49 3.28 -3.54
C LYS A 168 -20.73 4.77 -3.35
N GLY A 169 -22.00 5.19 -3.19
CA GLY A 169 -22.40 6.57 -2.94
C GLY A 169 -21.78 7.11 -1.66
N GLU A 170 -22.04 6.44 -0.53
CA GLU A 170 -21.52 6.83 0.79
C GLU A 170 -19.99 6.83 0.84
N ARG A 171 -19.34 5.88 0.18
CA ARG A 171 -17.89 5.87 0.09
C ARG A 171 -17.34 7.10 -0.63
N LEU A 172 -18.01 7.57 -1.67
CA LEU A 172 -17.64 8.80 -2.37
C LEU A 172 -17.92 10.01 -1.48
N ASP A 173 -19.07 10.08 -0.78
CA ASP A 173 -19.39 11.16 0.16
C ASP A 173 -18.34 11.27 1.27
N ALA A 174 -17.92 10.15 1.84
CA ALA A 174 -16.87 10.12 2.87
C ALA A 174 -15.48 10.60 2.37
N LEU A 175 -15.24 10.58 1.07
CA LEU A 175 -13.99 11.07 0.45
C LEU A 175 -14.09 12.51 -0.03
N GLU A 176 -15.29 13.10 -0.15
CA GLU A 176 -15.52 14.44 -0.68
C GLU A 176 -15.13 15.51 0.35
N ASP A 177 -13.85 15.72 0.50
CA ASP A 177 -13.24 16.69 1.41
C ASP A 177 -11.99 17.30 0.77
N PRO A 178 -11.76 18.61 0.91
CA PRO A 178 -10.62 19.32 0.31
C PRO A 178 -9.25 18.72 0.70
N PHE A 179 -9.16 18.10 1.86
CA PHE A 179 -7.92 17.50 2.36
C PHE A 179 -7.86 15.99 2.12
N ARG A 180 -8.92 15.26 2.38
CA ARG A 180 -8.91 13.78 2.32
C ARG A 180 -8.51 13.24 0.94
N LEU A 181 -9.08 13.83 -0.14
CA LEU A 181 -8.88 13.40 -1.53
C LEU A 181 -8.05 14.38 -2.35
N TYR A 182 -8.42 15.67 -2.30
CA TYR A 182 -7.99 16.65 -3.30
C TYR A 182 -6.57 17.17 -3.11
N ARG A 183 -5.87 16.81 -2.03
CA ARG A 183 -4.43 17.08 -1.87
C ARG A 183 -3.53 16.23 -2.78
N CYS A 184 -4.08 15.28 -3.51
CA CYS A 184 -3.35 14.60 -4.57
C CYS A 184 -3.12 15.54 -5.76
N HIS A 185 -1.87 15.89 -6.03
CA HIS A 185 -1.44 16.71 -7.17
C HIS A 185 -0.85 15.90 -8.33
N THR A 186 -1.07 14.60 -8.35
CA THR A 186 -0.63 13.68 -9.43
C THR A 186 0.89 13.70 -9.68
N ILE A 187 1.69 13.81 -8.62
CA ILE A 187 3.17 13.79 -8.69
C ILE A 187 3.71 12.43 -9.12
N MET A 188 2.94 11.36 -8.90
CA MET A 188 3.21 9.98 -9.33
C MET A 188 4.37 9.26 -8.62
N ASN A 189 4.96 9.81 -7.57
CA ASN A 189 5.94 9.09 -6.75
C ASN A 189 5.37 7.78 -6.20
N CYS A 190 4.08 7.75 -5.86
CA CYS A 190 3.38 6.59 -5.35
C CYS A 190 3.38 5.40 -6.33
N ALA A 191 3.29 5.66 -7.62
CA ALA A 191 3.35 4.60 -8.64
C ALA A 191 4.79 4.12 -8.87
N LYS A 192 5.77 5.05 -8.85
CA LYS A 192 7.19 4.72 -9.06
C LYS A 192 7.78 3.88 -7.95
N THR A 193 7.36 4.14 -6.71
CA THR A 193 7.94 3.49 -5.51
C THR A 193 7.22 2.18 -5.12
N CYS A 194 6.08 1.85 -5.76
CA CYS A 194 5.31 0.69 -5.37
C CYS A 194 6.05 -0.62 -5.64
N PRO A 195 6.41 -1.41 -4.63
CA PRO A 195 7.15 -2.67 -4.82
C PRO A 195 6.32 -3.76 -5.51
N LYS A 196 5.00 -3.56 -5.62
CA LYS A 196 4.07 -4.46 -6.34
C LYS A 196 3.72 -3.94 -7.75
N GLY A 197 4.33 -2.83 -8.20
CA GLY A 197 4.05 -2.24 -9.51
C GLY A 197 2.65 -1.64 -9.67
N LEU A 198 1.94 -1.37 -8.56
CA LEU A 198 0.60 -0.81 -8.59
C LEU A 198 0.63 0.69 -8.88
N ASN A 199 -0.52 1.24 -9.31
CA ASN A 199 -0.65 2.66 -9.63
C ASN A 199 -1.72 3.35 -8.76
N PRO A 200 -1.38 3.77 -7.52
CA PRO A 200 -2.32 4.50 -6.67
C PRO A 200 -2.78 5.83 -7.29
N GLY A 201 -1.92 6.52 -8.03
CA GLY A 201 -2.27 7.78 -8.71
C GLY A 201 -3.40 7.59 -9.72
N LYS A 202 -3.40 6.50 -10.49
CA LYS A 202 -4.48 6.14 -11.40
C LYS A 202 -5.79 5.86 -10.65
N ALA A 203 -5.72 5.15 -9.51
CA ALA A 203 -6.90 4.89 -8.67
C ALA A 203 -7.52 6.19 -8.15
N ILE A 204 -6.69 7.11 -7.63
CA ILE A 204 -7.14 8.44 -7.17
C ILE A 204 -7.78 9.24 -8.31
N GLY A 205 -7.19 9.20 -9.50
CA GLY A 205 -7.75 9.84 -10.70
C GLY A 205 -9.14 9.32 -11.06
N LYS A 206 -9.35 8.00 -10.91
CA LYS A 206 -10.67 7.38 -11.12
C LYS A 206 -11.69 7.81 -10.06
N ILE A 207 -11.31 7.93 -8.78
CA ILE A 207 -12.20 8.50 -7.74
C ILE A 207 -12.61 9.92 -8.12
N LYS A 208 -11.65 10.79 -8.45
CA LYS A 208 -11.94 12.19 -8.86
C LYS A 208 -12.87 12.25 -10.07
N LYS A 209 -12.70 11.37 -11.06
CA LYS A 209 -13.61 11.28 -12.21
C LYS A 209 -15.04 10.93 -11.78
N LEU A 210 -15.21 9.99 -10.86
CA LEU A 210 -16.53 9.63 -10.32
C LEU A 210 -17.17 10.79 -9.56
N MET A 211 -16.41 11.58 -8.79
CA MET A 211 -16.89 12.80 -8.13
C MET A 211 -17.47 13.80 -9.15
N VAL A 212 -16.71 14.09 -10.21
CA VAL A 212 -17.17 15.02 -11.28
C VAL A 212 -18.44 14.49 -11.96
N GLN A 213 -18.52 13.20 -12.24
CA GLN A 213 -19.71 12.60 -12.85
C GLN A 213 -20.96 12.75 -11.97
N ARG A 214 -20.82 12.58 -10.64
CA ARG A 214 -21.93 12.79 -9.70
C ARG A 214 -22.43 14.24 -9.73
N LEU A 215 -21.53 15.21 -9.68
CA LEU A 215 -21.88 16.63 -9.74
C LEU A 215 -22.59 17.00 -11.04
N SER A 216 -22.15 16.44 -12.17
CA SER A 216 -22.78 16.69 -13.48
C SER A 216 -24.21 16.15 -13.57
N LEU A 217 -24.53 15.06 -12.86
CA LEU A 217 -25.88 14.48 -12.84
C LEU A 217 -26.87 15.26 -11.94
N ILE A 218 -26.36 16.06 -11.00
CA ILE A 218 -27.20 16.89 -10.12
C ILE A 218 -27.64 18.17 -10.83
N HIS A 219 -26.97 18.58 -11.91
CA HIS A 219 -27.24 19.82 -12.65
C HIS A 219 -28.02 19.59 -13.96
N ILE A 220 -28.51 18.36 -14.23
CA ILE A 220 -29.43 18.06 -15.32
C ILE A 220 -30.81 17.74 -14.74
#